data_faa39320bfb633b15a301828b5737b15
#
_entry.id   faa39320bfb633b15a301828b5737b15
#
_cell.length_a   1.000
_cell.length_b   1.000
_cell.length_c   1.000
_cell.angle_alpha   90.00
_cell.angle_beta   90.00
_cell.angle_gamma   90.00
#
_symmetry.space_group_name_H-M   'P 1'
#
loop_
_entity.id
_entity.type
_entity.pdbx_description
1 polymer ?
#
loop_
_entity_poly.entity_id
_entity_poly.type
_entity_poly.pdbx_seq_one_letter_code
_entity_poly.pdbx_strand_id
1 'polypeptide(L)'
;MAYPYAWDYRFYYPVFYWSFFLLMLVTDLLFKKYRIGQEKEEKAMEAEVKATIEDAQKLMVNSVAAIGRMIDEKDNYTRQHSQRVADYSRLIAENLKSFHPTEKEVDQIYRSALLHDIGKIAIPDAILKKTSRLTDEEYAIMKTHPVWGKKILAGLSFLPQAD
;
A
#
# COMPACT_ATOMS: atom_id res chain seq x y z
N MET A 1 18.65 70.13 -48.82
CA MET A 1 19.35 68.85 -48.56
C MET A 1 18.24 67.81 -48.21
N ALA A 2 17.99 66.91 -49.19
CA ALA A 2 16.99 65.82 -48.96
C ALA A 2 17.67 64.69 -48.19
N TYR A 3 17.05 64.21 -47.13
CA TYR A 3 17.47 63.04 -46.36
C TYR A 3 17.39 61.79 -47.30
N PRO A 4 18.47 61.12 -47.63
CA PRO A 4 18.48 60.03 -48.61
C PRO A 4 18.02 58.63 -48.02
N TYR A 5 17.46 58.61 -46.84
CA TYR A 5 17.00 57.34 -46.23
C TYR A 5 15.58 57.48 -45.75
N ALA A 6 14.65 57.60 -46.71
CA ALA A 6 13.24 57.29 -46.40
C ALA A 6 13.17 55.75 -46.30
N TRP A 7 13.17 55.24 -45.08
CA TRP A 7 12.92 53.84 -44.80
C TRP A 7 11.56 53.49 -45.38
N ASP A 8 11.56 52.68 -46.45
CA ASP A 8 10.32 52.29 -47.10
C ASP A 8 9.60 51.26 -46.18
N TYR A 9 8.70 51.78 -45.34
CA TYR A 9 7.90 50.99 -44.36
C TYR A 9 7.20 49.80 -45.03
N ARG A 10 6.93 49.82 -46.33
CA ARG A 10 6.24 48.79 -47.09
C ARG A 10 7.05 47.49 -47.15
N PHE A 11 8.38 47.58 -47.10
CA PHE A 11 9.28 46.41 -47.13
C PHE A 11 9.63 45.90 -45.73
N TYR A 12 9.81 46.76 -44.74
CA TYR A 12 10.27 46.34 -43.41
C TYR A 12 9.15 45.81 -42.53
N TYR A 13 7.93 46.34 -42.63
CA TYR A 13 6.79 45.89 -41.83
C TYR A 13 6.42 44.43 -42.07
N PRO A 14 6.29 43.91 -43.31
CA PRO A 14 6.00 42.51 -43.52
C PRO A 14 7.11 41.59 -43.00
N VAL A 15 8.38 41.90 -43.22
CA VAL A 15 9.52 41.09 -42.79
C VAL A 15 9.55 41.02 -41.26
N PHE A 16 9.36 42.14 -40.58
CA PHE A 16 9.32 42.17 -39.12
C PHE A 16 8.10 41.39 -38.54
N TYR A 17 6.97 41.51 -39.20
CA TYR A 17 5.75 40.81 -38.77
C TYR A 17 5.88 39.27 -38.94
N TRP A 18 6.42 38.86 -40.08
CA TRP A 18 6.65 37.42 -40.34
C TRP A 18 7.75 36.83 -39.46
N SER A 19 8.80 37.56 -39.16
CA SER A 19 9.86 37.09 -38.25
C SER A 19 9.34 36.93 -36.83
N PHE A 20 8.53 37.86 -36.36
CA PHE A 20 7.87 37.77 -35.05
C PHE A 20 6.87 36.60 -34.97
N PHE A 21 6.06 36.42 -36.03
CA PHE A 21 5.14 35.30 -36.13
C PHE A 21 5.87 33.96 -36.13
N LEU A 22 6.95 33.83 -36.89
CA LEU A 22 7.78 32.63 -36.90
C LEU A 22 8.40 32.35 -35.53
N LEU A 23 8.88 33.37 -34.85
CA LEU A 23 9.44 33.27 -33.52
C LEU A 23 8.37 32.75 -32.52
N MET A 24 7.14 33.29 -32.55
CA MET A 24 6.04 32.80 -31.74
C MET A 24 5.68 31.34 -32.02
N LEU A 25 5.66 30.95 -33.29
CA LEU A 25 5.39 29.57 -33.69
C LEU A 25 6.46 28.60 -33.17
N VAL A 26 7.74 28.98 -33.32
CA VAL A 26 8.86 28.18 -32.81
C VAL A 26 8.83 28.05 -31.30
N THR A 27 8.56 29.14 -30.59
CA THR A 27 8.44 29.10 -29.10
C THR A 27 7.26 28.24 -28.64
N ASP A 28 6.12 28.30 -29.33
CA ASP A 28 4.97 27.44 -29.02
C ASP A 28 5.28 25.94 -29.24
N LEU A 29 5.95 25.62 -30.36
CA LEU A 29 6.37 24.25 -30.65
C LEU A 29 7.39 23.73 -29.64
N LEU A 30 8.37 24.53 -29.23
CA LEU A 30 9.35 24.17 -28.20
C LEU A 30 8.68 23.99 -26.84
N PHE A 31 7.76 24.87 -26.49
CA PHE A 31 7.01 24.77 -25.25
C PHE A 31 6.11 23.52 -25.21
N LYS A 32 5.43 23.20 -26.31
CA LYS A 32 4.65 21.95 -26.43
C LYS A 32 5.54 20.72 -26.29
N LYS A 33 6.69 20.70 -26.95
CA LYS A 33 7.66 19.60 -26.84
C LYS A 33 8.17 19.44 -25.41
N TYR A 34 8.47 20.54 -24.72
CA TYR A 34 8.89 20.54 -23.33
C TYR A 34 7.79 19.99 -22.42
N ARG A 35 6.55 20.46 -22.57
CA ARG A 35 5.40 19.95 -21.78
C ARG A 35 5.18 18.45 -21.97
N ILE A 36 5.22 17.96 -23.21
CA ILE A 36 5.08 16.52 -23.50
C ILE A 36 6.19 15.73 -22.82
N GLY A 37 7.42 16.26 -22.78
CA GLY A 37 8.53 15.66 -22.04
C GLY A 37 8.24 15.54 -20.54
N GLN A 38 7.80 16.64 -19.92
CA GLN A 38 7.47 16.68 -18.49
C GLN A 38 6.31 15.72 -18.15
N GLU A 39 5.24 15.73 -18.93
CA GLU A 39 4.10 14.81 -18.72
C GLU A 39 4.52 13.32 -18.83
N LYS A 40 5.48 13.02 -19.69
CA LYS A 40 6.02 11.66 -19.82
C LYS A 40 6.85 11.25 -18.60
N GLU A 41 7.71 12.16 -18.11
CA GLU A 41 8.52 11.93 -16.91
C GLU A 41 7.65 11.78 -15.66
N GLU A 42 6.63 12.63 -15.51
CA GLU A 42 5.67 12.58 -14.41
C GLU A 42 4.92 11.23 -14.38
N LYS A 43 4.39 10.79 -15.52
CA LYS A 43 3.70 9.49 -15.63
C LYS A 43 4.64 8.31 -15.37
N ALA A 44 5.90 8.40 -15.79
CA ALA A 44 6.90 7.37 -15.50
C ALA A 44 7.19 7.29 -14.00
N MET A 45 7.34 8.44 -13.34
CA MET A 45 7.55 8.53 -11.89
C MET A 45 6.34 7.99 -11.11
N GLU A 46 5.13 8.36 -11.51
CA GLU A 46 3.89 7.84 -10.89
C GLU A 46 3.80 6.32 -11.01
N ALA A 47 4.14 5.76 -12.18
CA ALA A 47 4.14 4.32 -12.39
C ALA A 47 5.18 3.61 -11.51
N GLU A 48 6.39 4.17 -11.37
CA GLU A 48 7.44 3.64 -10.51
C GLU A 48 7.03 3.67 -9.02
N VAL A 49 6.48 4.80 -8.56
CA VAL A 49 5.97 4.93 -7.19
C VAL A 49 4.86 3.91 -6.93
N LYS A 50 3.93 3.75 -7.86
CA LYS A 50 2.85 2.76 -7.74
C LYS A 50 3.39 1.34 -7.64
N ALA A 51 4.33 0.96 -8.50
CA ALA A 51 4.98 -0.36 -8.46
C ALA A 51 5.69 -0.60 -7.12
N THR A 52 6.42 0.41 -6.62
CA THR A 52 7.10 0.33 -5.32
C THR A 52 6.12 0.13 -4.16
N ILE A 53 4.97 0.82 -4.18
CA ILE A 53 3.92 0.65 -3.17
C ILE A 53 3.33 -0.77 -3.24
N GLU A 54 3.06 -1.29 -4.43
CA GLU A 54 2.53 -2.64 -4.62
C GLU A 54 3.51 -3.71 -4.11
N ASP A 55 4.80 -3.56 -4.37
CA ASP A 55 5.84 -4.47 -3.88
C ASP A 55 6.01 -4.40 -2.36
N ALA A 56 5.96 -3.21 -1.77
CA ALA A 56 5.97 -3.02 -0.32
C ALA A 56 4.75 -3.68 0.34
N GLN A 57 3.57 -3.58 -0.27
CA GLN A 57 2.36 -4.24 0.22
C GLN A 57 2.46 -5.76 0.18
N LYS A 58 2.98 -6.33 -0.92
CA LYS A 58 3.23 -7.79 -1.03
C LYS A 58 4.22 -8.27 0.03
N LEU A 59 5.33 -7.54 0.22
CA LEU A 59 6.32 -7.86 1.25
C LEU A 59 5.69 -7.87 2.64
N MET A 60 4.87 -6.88 2.94
CA MET A 60 4.17 -6.78 4.22
C MET A 60 3.22 -7.97 4.46
N VAL A 61 2.39 -8.34 3.47
CA VAL A 61 1.49 -9.51 3.57
C VAL A 61 2.28 -10.79 3.79
N ASN A 62 3.36 -11.00 3.07
CA ASN A 62 4.23 -12.16 3.21
C ASN A 62 4.89 -12.22 4.59
N SER A 63 5.30 -11.07 5.13
CA SER A 63 5.89 -10.96 6.47
C SER A 63 4.86 -11.32 7.56
N VAL A 64 3.64 -10.80 7.46
CA VAL A 64 2.53 -11.12 8.37
C VAL A 64 2.21 -12.61 8.34
N ALA A 65 2.12 -13.22 7.15
CA ALA A 65 1.89 -14.64 6.98
C ALA A 65 3.05 -15.49 7.55
N ALA A 66 4.29 -15.03 7.42
CA ALA A 66 5.45 -15.69 8.02
C ALA A 66 5.39 -15.67 9.55
N ILE A 67 5.02 -14.53 10.15
CA ILE A 67 4.84 -14.41 11.60
C ILE A 67 3.72 -15.35 12.09
N GLY A 68 2.57 -15.40 11.41
CA GLY A 68 1.49 -16.35 11.72
C GLY A 68 1.98 -17.79 11.72
N ARG A 69 2.73 -18.21 10.69
CA ARG A 69 3.34 -19.56 10.64
C ARG A 69 4.32 -19.84 11.78
N MET A 70 5.14 -18.86 12.17
CA MET A 70 6.06 -19.03 13.31
C MET A 70 5.32 -19.28 14.62
N ILE A 71 4.16 -18.66 14.80
CA ILE A 71 3.31 -18.86 15.97
C ILE A 71 2.65 -20.23 15.92
N ASP A 72 2.13 -20.63 14.75
CA ASP A 72 1.56 -21.97 14.52
C ASP A 72 2.60 -23.09 14.77
N GLU A 73 3.88 -22.88 14.43
CA GLU A 73 4.96 -23.82 14.73
C GLU A 73 5.32 -23.88 16.22
N LYS A 74 5.14 -22.77 16.94
CA LYS A 74 5.33 -22.76 18.40
C LYS A 74 4.25 -23.56 19.13
N ASP A 75 3.03 -23.60 18.58
CA ASP A 75 1.88 -24.32 19.10
C ASP A 75 1.66 -25.62 18.30
N ASN A 76 2.05 -26.76 18.87
CA ASN A 76 1.98 -28.07 18.20
C ASN A 76 0.58 -28.45 17.68
N TYR A 77 -0.48 -27.81 18.15
CA TYR A 77 -1.87 -28.07 17.75
C TYR A 77 -2.32 -27.32 16.50
N THR A 78 -1.60 -26.29 16.07
CA THR A 78 -2.13 -25.29 15.13
C THR A 78 -1.41 -25.18 13.79
N ARG A 79 -0.64 -26.22 13.38
CA ARG A 79 0.06 -26.19 12.10
C ARG A 79 -0.88 -25.80 10.95
N GLN A 80 -0.60 -24.69 10.25
CA GLN A 80 -1.42 -24.07 9.20
C GLN A 80 -2.82 -23.61 9.65
N HIS A 81 -3.08 -23.51 10.96
CA HIS A 81 -4.38 -23.05 11.47
C HIS A 81 -4.63 -21.58 11.11
N SER A 82 -3.68 -20.72 11.36
CA SER A 82 -3.80 -19.29 11.10
C SER A 82 -4.08 -19.00 9.61
N GLN A 83 -3.45 -19.75 8.71
CA GLN A 83 -3.73 -19.63 7.28
C GLN A 83 -5.17 -20.04 6.94
N ARG A 84 -5.63 -21.20 7.43
CA ARG A 84 -7.02 -21.66 7.18
C ARG A 84 -8.05 -20.70 7.76
N VAL A 85 -7.82 -20.18 8.97
CA VAL A 85 -8.72 -19.18 9.57
C VAL A 85 -8.79 -17.93 8.72
N ALA A 86 -7.65 -17.44 8.21
CA ALA A 86 -7.61 -16.27 7.35
C ALA A 86 -8.35 -16.52 6.01
N ASP A 87 -8.13 -17.67 5.37
CA ASP A 87 -8.80 -18.04 4.12
C ASP A 87 -10.32 -18.13 4.29
N TYR A 88 -10.78 -18.77 5.37
CA TYR A 88 -12.22 -18.84 5.69
C TYR A 88 -12.81 -17.47 6.04
N SER A 89 -12.07 -16.65 6.79
CA SER A 89 -12.52 -15.29 7.13
C SER A 89 -12.70 -14.43 5.88
N ARG A 90 -11.78 -14.51 4.91
CA ARG A 90 -11.89 -13.87 3.61
C ARG A 90 -13.12 -14.39 2.86
N LEU A 91 -13.26 -15.70 2.72
CA LEU A 91 -14.38 -16.32 2.01
C LEU A 91 -15.74 -15.90 2.61
N ILE A 92 -15.85 -15.86 3.93
CA ILE A 92 -17.05 -15.41 4.62
C ILE A 92 -17.32 -13.93 4.32
N ALA A 93 -16.32 -13.07 4.45
CA ALA A 93 -16.45 -11.63 4.21
C ALA A 93 -16.93 -11.34 2.78
N GLU A 94 -16.36 -12.01 1.78
CA GLU A 94 -16.71 -11.85 0.37
C GLU A 94 -18.13 -12.33 0.03
N ASN A 95 -18.67 -13.30 0.78
CA ASN A 95 -19.95 -13.92 0.49
C ASN A 95 -21.09 -13.52 1.44
N LEU A 96 -20.84 -12.73 2.46
CA LEU A 96 -21.84 -12.29 3.42
C LEU A 96 -22.77 -11.23 2.78
N LYS A 97 -23.99 -11.63 2.42
CA LYS A 97 -24.95 -10.78 1.70
C LYS A 97 -25.37 -9.49 2.42
N SER A 98 -25.27 -9.47 3.74
CA SER A 98 -25.61 -8.31 4.58
C SER A 98 -24.43 -7.34 4.80
N PHE A 99 -23.24 -7.73 4.38
CA PHE A 99 -22.01 -6.99 4.53
C PHE A 99 -21.37 -6.85 3.13
N HIS A 100 -21.20 -5.63 2.66
CA HIS A 100 -20.61 -5.35 1.36
C HIS A 100 -19.22 -4.71 1.57
N PRO A 101 -18.22 -5.50 2.01
CA PRO A 101 -16.91 -4.96 2.30
C PRO A 101 -16.21 -4.51 1.02
N THR A 102 -15.45 -3.45 1.12
CA THR A 102 -14.48 -3.07 0.10
C THR A 102 -13.33 -4.10 0.05
N GLU A 103 -12.63 -4.18 -1.06
CA GLU A 103 -11.44 -5.04 -1.20
C GLU A 103 -10.41 -4.79 -0.08
N LYS A 104 -10.25 -3.53 0.33
CA LYS A 104 -9.38 -3.13 1.44
C LYS A 104 -9.83 -3.72 2.78
N GLU A 105 -11.13 -3.72 3.06
CA GLU A 105 -11.68 -4.30 4.29
C GLU A 105 -11.54 -5.82 4.31
N VAL A 106 -11.76 -6.50 3.18
CA VAL A 106 -11.52 -7.95 3.03
C VAL A 106 -10.05 -8.28 3.31
N ASP A 107 -9.12 -7.49 2.77
CA ASP A 107 -7.69 -7.66 3.02
C ASP A 107 -7.31 -7.41 4.48
N GLN A 108 -7.92 -6.42 5.14
CA GLN A 108 -7.74 -6.18 6.58
C GLN A 108 -8.25 -7.35 7.43
N ILE A 109 -9.42 -7.90 7.12
CA ILE A 109 -9.98 -9.09 7.78
C ILE A 109 -9.00 -10.27 7.65
N TYR A 110 -8.50 -10.51 6.43
CA TYR A 110 -7.55 -11.58 6.17
C TYR A 110 -6.26 -11.44 7.00
N ARG A 111 -5.65 -10.25 7.01
CA ARG A 111 -4.43 -9.98 7.80
C ARG A 111 -4.66 -10.11 9.29
N SER A 112 -5.79 -9.61 9.79
CA SER A 112 -6.16 -9.74 11.19
C SER A 112 -6.33 -11.19 11.59
N ALA A 113 -6.96 -11.99 10.75
CA ALA A 113 -7.14 -13.43 10.96
C ALA A 113 -5.81 -14.20 10.95
N LEU A 114 -4.84 -13.82 10.11
CA LEU A 114 -3.49 -14.40 10.15
C LEU A 114 -2.77 -14.17 11.48
N LEU A 115 -3.09 -13.09 12.17
CA LEU A 115 -2.43 -12.64 13.40
C LEU A 115 -3.26 -12.83 14.66
N HIS A 116 -4.45 -13.48 14.57
CA HIS A 116 -5.38 -13.57 15.71
C HIS A 116 -4.75 -14.17 16.96
N ASP A 117 -3.81 -15.08 16.79
CA ASP A 117 -3.13 -15.83 17.84
C ASP A 117 -1.71 -15.29 18.17
N ILE A 118 -1.30 -14.13 17.64
CA ILE A 118 0.06 -13.58 17.84
C ILE A 118 0.42 -13.45 19.32
N GLY A 119 -0.55 -13.17 20.17
CA GLY A 119 -0.32 -13.07 21.61
C GLY A 119 0.11 -14.36 22.30
N LYS A 120 -0.02 -15.52 21.66
CA LYS A 120 0.50 -16.80 22.18
C LYS A 120 2.01 -16.78 22.36
N ILE A 121 2.72 -15.86 21.70
CA ILE A 121 4.16 -15.69 21.91
C ILE A 121 4.51 -15.34 23.36
N ALA A 122 3.59 -14.69 24.08
CA ALA A 122 3.76 -14.31 25.47
C ALA A 122 3.34 -15.41 26.46
N ILE A 123 2.74 -16.51 25.98
CA ILE A 123 2.31 -17.62 26.82
C ILE A 123 3.52 -18.54 27.09
N PRO A 124 3.75 -18.96 28.36
CA PRO A 124 4.82 -19.88 28.71
C PRO A 124 4.72 -21.20 27.95
N ASP A 125 5.85 -21.71 27.45
CA ASP A 125 5.91 -22.96 26.66
C ASP A 125 5.38 -24.16 27.44
N ALA A 126 5.54 -24.19 28.79
CA ALA A 126 5.01 -25.24 29.64
C ALA A 126 3.47 -25.33 29.60
N ILE A 127 2.79 -24.19 29.36
CA ILE A 127 1.33 -24.12 29.20
C ILE A 127 0.95 -24.37 27.76
N LEU A 128 1.60 -23.66 26.83
CA LEU A 128 1.27 -23.69 25.40
C LEU A 128 1.47 -25.08 24.76
N LYS A 129 2.54 -25.80 25.17
CA LYS A 129 2.89 -27.14 24.65
C LYS A 129 2.39 -28.30 25.49
N LYS A 130 1.57 -28.03 26.53
CA LYS A 130 1.05 -29.03 27.41
C LYS A 130 0.13 -29.98 26.65
N THR A 131 0.41 -31.28 26.73
CA THR A 131 -0.37 -32.35 26.06
C THR A 131 -1.56 -32.83 26.85
N SER A 132 -1.58 -32.57 28.19
CA SER A 132 -2.71 -32.85 29.03
C SER A 132 -3.66 -31.65 29.17
N ARG A 133 -4.84 -31.86 29.74
CA ARG A 133 -5.78 -30.75 29.99
C ARG A 133 -5.12 -29.67 30.86
N LEU A 134 -5.32 -28.40 30.52
CA LEU A 134 -4.89 -27.27 31.33
C LEU A 134 -5.68 -27.23 32.63
N THR A 135 -5.03 -26.84 33.73
CA THR A 135 -5.74 -26.45 34.95
C THR A 135 -6.49 -25.16 34.77
N ASP A 136 -7.36 -24.77 35.69
CA ASP A 136 -8.11 -23.52 35.61
C ASP A 136 -7.18 -22.31 35.66
N GLU A 137 -6.09 -22.37 36.43
CA GLU A 137 -5.06 -21.32 36.51
C GLU A 137 -4.26 -21.21 35.17
N GLU A 138 -3.85 -22.34 34.60
CA GLU A 138 -3.15 -22.39 33.32
C GLU A 138 -4.07 -21.89 32.19
N TYR A 139 -5.34 -22.25 32.21
CA TYR A 139 -6.33 -21.76 31.25
C TYR A 139 -6.58 -20.25 31.39
N ALA A 140 -6.58 -19.73 32.64
CA ALA A 140 -6.64 -18.28 32.84
C ALA A 140 -5.47 -17.54 32.21
N ILE A 141 -4.24 -18.10 32.28
CA ILE A 141 -3.07 -17.56 31.61
C ILE A 141 -3.24 -17.66 30.10
N MET A 142 -3.68 -18.81 29.56
CA MET A 142 -3.91 -18.99 28.13
C MET A 142 -4.89 -17.93 27.57
N LYS A 143 -5.95 -17.61 28.29
CA LYS A 143 -6.95 -16.59 27.91
C LYS A 143 -6.40 -15.16 27.82
N THR A 144 -5.18 -14.91 28.30
CA THR A 144 -4.57 -13.59 28.20
C THR A 144 -3.97 -13.30 26.83
N HIS A 145 -3.83 -14.31 25.92
CA HIS A 145 -3.21 -14.11 24.61
C HIS A 145 -3.85 -12.99 23.76
N PRO A 146 -5.20 -12.75 23.75
CA PRO A 146 -5.75 -11.66 22.96
C PRO A 146 -5.29 -10.28 23.48
N VAL A 147 -5.13 -10.13 24.80
CA VAL A 147 -4.61 -8.89 25.41
C VAL A 147 -3.16 -8.65 25.02
N TRP A 148 -2.33 -9.70 25.01
CA TRP A 148 -0.96 -9.63 24.53
C TRP A 148 -0.91 -9.37 23.03
N GLY A 149 -1.78 -10.00 22.25
CA GLY A 149 -1.94 -9.73 20.83
C GLY A 149 -2.22 -8.24 20.56
N LYS A 150 -3.20 -7.65 21.25
CA LYS A 150 -3.49 -6.21 21.16
C LYS A 150 -2.26 -5.35 21.46
N LYS A 151 -1.49 -5.66 22.50
CA LYS A 151 -0.27 -4.93 22.87
C LYS A 151 0.81 -5.03 21.79
N ILE A 152 1.01 -6.21 21.22
CA ILE A 152 2.02 -6.45 20.18
C ILE A 152 1.65 -5.70 18.89
N LEU A 153 0.37 -5.71 18.52
CA LEU A 153 -0.14 -5.12 17.28
C LEU A 153 -0.38 -3.61 17.37
N ALA A 154 -0.42 -3.03 18.56
CA ALA A 154 -0.76 -1.61 18.78
C ALA A 154 0.15 -0.61 18.04
N GLY A 155 1.36 -1.02 17.61
CA GLY A 155 2.29 -0.20 16.82
C GLY A 155 2.18 -0.38 15.31
N LEU A 156 1.31 -1.26 14.82
CA LEU A 156 1.22 -1.62 13.42
C LEU A 156 0.06 -0.86 12.75
N SER A 157 0.39 0.24 12.07
CA SER A 157 -0.59 1.14 11.42
C SER A 157 -1.40 0.53 10.27
N PHE A 158 -1.04 -0.67 9.80
CA PHE A 158 -1.70 -1.37 8.70
C PHE A 158 -2.85 -2.30 9.15
N LEU A 159 -3.03 -2.48 10.45
CA LEU A 159 -4.18 -3.19 11.01
C LEU A 159 -5.21 -2.16 11.48
N PRO A 160 -6.53 -2.46 11.37
CA PRO A 160 -7.53 -1.62 11.99
C PRO A 160 -7.21 -1.57 13.48
N GLN A 161 -7.13 -0.35 14.04
CA GLN A 161 -6.94 -0.20 15.47
C GLN A 161 -8.18 -0.77 16.15
N ALA A 162 -8.00 -1.84 16.90
CA ALA A 162 -9.07 -2.39 17.75
C ALA A 162 -9.20 -1.44 18.95
N ASP A 163 -10.27 -0.65 18.94
CA ASP A 163 -10.72 0.15 20.08
C ASP A 163 -11.18 -0.74 21.23
#